data_d819c2f57c8e63e7daa30958ce7bd53d
#
_entry.id   d819c2f57c8e63e7daa30958ce7bd53d
#
_cell.length_a   1.000
_cell.length_b   1.000
_cell.length_c   1.000
_cell.angle_alpha   90.00
_cell.angle_beta   90.00
_cell.angle_gamma   90.00
#
_symmetry.space_group_name_H-M   'P 1'
#
loop_
_entity.id
_entity.type
_entity.pdbx_description
1 polymer ?
#
loop_
_entity_poly.entity_id
_entity_poly.type
_entity_poly.pdbx_seq_one_letter_code
_entity_poly.pdbx_strand_id
1 'polypeptide(L)'
;MILVTGATGIVGSHIVIELLKAGEKVRVLHRKSANFIALAQLLKFHQMPDSVHYVEGDISDPVSLSEALAGCVQVYHCAAMVSFHPSDARQLHETNVIGTDNVVNACLKENVKLVYISSTATIGDVPINGERTEESPWVSDKGKSDYTLSKRYAELEVFRGMQEGLDVTIVNPGVILGPGNWGTSSTTIFLSGLKGLTFYPSGSNGFVDARDVAELAISLSKKENVQGKHLLIGENLTFKDFFTRFHELFGSKKPSVAIPKAPVMSIVNALSILEKLRLSPLKMTSENLKSAYRKMVYSNQKMVDIGYSFRTVNEALLYTNEVYKLRNNA
;
A
#
# COMPACT_ATOMS: atom_id res chain seq x y z
N MET A 1 0.02 -0.75 24.80
CA MET A 1 1.08 -0.58 23.77
C MET A 1 0.56 -1.12 22.45
N ILE A 2 0.74 -0.38 21.36
CA ILE A 2 0.34 -0.80 20.01
C ILE A 2 1.60 -0.97 19.17
N LEU A 3 1.75 -2.10 18.49
CA LEU A 3 2.89 -2.36 17.60
C LEU A 3 2.54 -1.97 16.16
N VAL A 4 3.44 -1.27 15.48
CA VAL A 4 3.35 -0.98 14.06
C VAL A 4 4.57 -1.57 13.35
N THR A 5 4.36 -2.47 12.41
CA THR A 5 5.42 -2.93 11.50
C THR A 5 5.36 -2.12 10.21
N GLY A 6 6.49 -1.88 9.56
CA GLY A 6 6.51 -1.11 8.32
C GLY A 6 6.24 0.40 8.49
N ALA A 7 6.50 0.98 9.65
CA ALA A 7 6.35 2.41 9.92
C ALA A 7 7.27 3.32 9.10
N THR A 8 8.23 2.76 8.37
CA THR A 8 9.05 3.47 7.38
C THR A 8 8.32 3.73 6.05
N GLY A 9 7.20 3.04 5.81
CA GLY A 9 6.38 3.18 4.61
C GLY A 9 5.29 4.26 4.75
N ILE A 10 4.59 4.54 3.65
CA ILE A 10 3.51 5.56 3.61
C ILE A 10 2.43 5.25 4.65
N VAL A 11 1.84 4.07 4.63
CA VAL A 11 0.71 3.74 5.51
C VAL A 11 1.15 3.64 6.97
N GLY A 12 2.23 2.90 7.23
CA GLY A 12 2.70 2.69 8.60
C GLY A 12 3.07 4.00 9.30
N SER A 13 3.71 4.95 8.59
CA SER A 13 4.02 6.27 9.16
C SER A 13 2.75 7.08 9.47
N HIS A 14 1.72 7.05 8.61
CA HIS A 14 0.45 7.72 8.89
C HIS A 14 -0.31 7.08 10.05
N ILE A 15 -0.32 5.75 10.15
CA ILE A 15 -0.90 5.06 11.32
C ILE A 15 -0.20 5.47 12.60
N VAL A 16 1.14 5.55 12.61
CA VAL A 16 1.88 6.05 13.79
C VAL A 16 1.42 7.44 14.16
N ILE A 17 1.32 8.37 13.20
CA ILE A 17 0.84 9.74 13.46
C ILE A 17 -0.57 9.76 14.05
N GLU A 18 -1.51 9.02 13.47
CA GLU A 18 -2.90 9.01 13.97
C GLU A 18 -3.01 8.37 15.36
N LEU A 19 -2.24 7.32 15.65
CA LEU A 19 -2.17 6.73 16.98
C LEU A 19 -1.58 7.69 18.00
N LEU A 20 -0.51 8.40 17.68
CA LEU A 20 0.09 9.41 18.56
C LEU A 20 -0.86 10.59 18.82
N LYS A 21 -1.60 11.06 17.80
CA LYS A 21 -2.66 12.08 17.96
C LYS A 21 -3.76 11.62 18.93
N ALA A 22 -4.06 10.33 18.93
CA ALA A 22 -5.03 9.72 19.85
C ALA A 22 -4.46 9.47 21.26
N GLY A 23 -3.21 9.83 21.54
CA GLY A 23 -2.55 9.62 22.83
C GLY A 23 -2.12 8.18 23.10
N GLU A 24 -2.09 7.33 22.07
CA GLU A 24 -1.69 5.93 22.21
C GLU A 24 -0.18 5.77 22.37
N LYS A 25 0.23 4.75 23.12
CA LYS A 25 1.64 4.35 23.22
C LYS A 25 2.01 3.47 22.04
N VAL A 26 2.88 3.95 21.15
CA VAL A 26 3.24 3.29 19.90
C VAL A 26 4.64 2.70 20.00
N ARG A 27 4.77 1.43 19.62
CA ARG A 27 6.02 0.74 19.36
C ARG A 27 6.17 0.48 17.86
N VAL A 28 7.38 0.68 17.34
CA VAL A 28 7.69 0.43 15.93
C VAL A 28 8.75 -0.65 15.84
N LEU A 29 8.42 -1.76 15.14
CA LEU A 29 9.40 -2.77 14.76
C LEU A 29 10.12 -2.31 13.48
N HIS A 30 11.45 -2.29 13.53
CA HIS A 30 12.27 -1.85 12.40
C HIS A 30 13.55 -2.66 12.23
N ARG A 31 13.96 -2.83 10.99
CA ARG A 31 15.26 -3.42 10.68
C ARG A 31 16.40 -2.44 10.95
N LYS A 32 17.61 -2.93 11.18
CA LYS A 32 18.81 -2.11 11.37
C LYS A 32 19.02 -1.08 10.24
N SER A 33 18.66 -1.43 9.01
CA SER A 33 18.76 -0.56 7.82
C SER A 33 17.55 0.36 7.61
N ALA A 34 16.66 0.49 8.60
CA ALA A 34 15.42 1.26 8.44
C ALA A 34 15.69 2.75 8.19
N ASN A 35 14.92 3.33 7.27
CA ASN A 35 14.94 4.75 6.96
C ASN A 35 13.63 5.40 7.41
N PHE A 36 13.69 6.27 8.41
CA PHE A 36 12.53 6.93 9.00
C PHE A 36 12.22 8.31 8.42
N ILE A 37 12.78 8.67 7.25
CA ILE A 37 12.54 9.98 6.60
C ILE A 37 11.04 10.27 6.50
N ALA A 38 10.23 9.30 6.09
CA ALA A 38 8.78 9.48 5.96
C ALA A 38 8.13 9.86 7.30
N LEU A 39 8.40 9.11 8.35
CA LEU A 39 7.86 9.36 9.70
C LEU A 39 8.38 10.69 10.28
N ALA A 40 9.67 10.98 10.15
CA ALA A 40 10.26 12.23 10.64
C ALA A 40 9.66 13.46 9.96
N GLN A 41 9.41 13.39 8.63
CA GLN A 41 8.74 14.47 7.90
C GLN A 41 7.31 14.68 8.39
N LEU A 42 6.57 13.61 8.67
CA LEU A 42 5.21 13.70 9.17
C LEU A 42 5.17 14.25 10.62
N LEU A 43 6.05 13.80 11.50
CA LEU A 43 6.17 14.37 12.85
C LEU A 43 6.46 15.87 12.78
N LYS A 44 7.41 16.30 11.94
CA LYS A 44 7.71 17.72 11.71
C LYS A 44 6.51 18.48 11.15
N PHE A 45 5.80 17.93 10.16
CA PHE A 45 4.63 18.55 9.54
C PHE A 45 3.51 18.77 10.55
N HIS A 46 3.25 17.78 11.41
CA HIS A 46 2.22 17.86 12.45
C HIS A 46 2.70 18.52 13.75
N GLN A 47 3.95 19.01 13.80
CA GLN A 47 4.57 19.63 14.98
C GLN A 47 4.50 18.73 16.23
N MET A 48 4.68 17.41 16.04
CA MET A 48 4.59 16.41 17.09
C MET A 48 5.99 16.00 17.56
N PRO A 49 6.17 15.77 18.87
CA PRO A 49 7.41 15.17 19.38
C PRO A 49 7.51 13.71 18.92
N ASP A 50 8.72 13.22 18.74
CA ASP A 50 8.96 11.81 18.51
C ASP A 50 8.88 11.06 19.85
N SER A 51 7.71 10.52 20.15
CA SER A 51 7.43 9.73 21.35
C SER A 51 7.26 8.23 21.04
N VAL A 52 7.80 7.79 19.90
CA VAL A 52 7.75 6.41 19.45
C VAL A 52 8.78 5.55 20.17
N HIS A 53 8.38 4.37 20.60
CA HIS A 53 9.29 3.35 21.11
C HIS A 53 9.83 2.47 19.96
N TYR A 54 11.08 2.69 19.57
CA TYR A 54 11.72 1.94 18.49
C TYR A 54 12.30 0.62 19.00
N VAL A 55 12.02 -0.50 18.31
CA VAL A 55 12.56 -1.82 18.62
C VAL A 55 13.16 -2.40 17.34
N GLU A 56 14.44 -2.76 17.39
CA GLU A 56 15.12 -3.43 16.26
C GLU A 56 14.68 -4.89 16.16
N GLY A 57 14.33 -5.33 14.96
CA GLY A 57 13.93 -6.70 14.66
C GLY A 57 13.41 -6.84 13.24
N ASP A 58 13.06 -8.04 12.84
CA ASP A 58 12.53 -8.35 11.50
C ASP A 58 11.30 -9.27 11.62
N ILE A 59 10.30 -9.05 10.79
CA ILE A 59 9.11 -9.92 10.72
C ILE A 59 9.45 -11.34 10.25
N SER A 60 10.59 -11.54 9.58
CA SER A 60 11.10 -12.85 9.21
C SER A 60 11.78 -13.60 10.37
N ASP A 61 12.05 -12.93 11.49
CA ASP A 61 12.62 -13.51 12.71
C ASP A 61 11.55 -13.61 13.81
N PRO A 62 11.02 -14.82 14.08
CA PRO A 62 10.00 -15.03 15.10
C PRO A 62 10.41 -14.62 16.52
N VAL A 63 11.73 -14.65 16.83
CA VAL A 63 12.22 -14.28 18.17
C VAL A 63 12.12 -12.79 18.37
N SER A 64 12.69 -11.98 17.46
CA SER A 64 12.62 -10.53 17.55
C SER A 64 11.17 -10.01 17.47
N LEU A 65 10.32 -10.72 16.72
CA LEU A 65 8.90 -10.39 16.62
C LEU A 65 8.15 -10.65 17.96
N SER A 66 8.41 -11.78 18.61
CA SER A 66 7.83 -12.10 19.93
C SER A 66 8.25 -11.06 20.98
N GLU A 67 9.53 -10.66 21.00
CA GLU A 67 10.02 -9.60 21.89
C GLU A 67 9.33 -8.25 21.60
N ALA A 68 9.16 -7.90 20.31
CA ALA A 68 8.47 -6.68 19.92
C ALA A 68 6.99 -6.68 20.29
N LEU A 69 6.33 -7.84 20.35
CA LEU A 69 4.92 -7.99 20.73
C LEU A 69 4.70 -7.95 22.25
N ALA A 70 5.73 -8.17 23.05
CA ALA A 70 5.58 -8.25 24.49
C ALA A 70 4.86 -7.02 25.09
N GLY A 71 3.70 -7.25 25.75
CA GLY A 71 2.85 -6.21 26.34
C GLY A 71 2.07 -5.36 25.33
N CYS A 72 2.01 -5.76 24.07
CA CYS A 72 1.15 -5.13 23.07
C CYS A 72 -0.26 -5.73 23.12
N VAL A 73 -1.27 -4.92 22.80
CA VAL A 73 -2.67 -5.32 22.70
C VAL A 73 -3.17 -5.38 21.25
N GLN A 74 -2.42 -4.75 20.35
CA GLN A 74 -2.78 -4.67 18.93
C GLN A 74 -1.54 -4.49 18.06
N VAL A 75 -1.59 -5.07 16.85
CA VAL A 75 -0.57 -4.92 15.80
C VAL A 75 -1.20 -4.31 14.56
N TYR A 76 -0.57 -3.27 14.01
CA TYR A 76 -0.80 -2.81 12.63
C TYR A 76 0.33 -3.35 11.75
N HIS A 77 0.01 -4.35 10.94
CA HIS A 77 0.98 -4.97 10.04
C HIS A 77 0.96 -4.30 8.67
N CYS A 78 1.86 -3.31 8.51
CA CYS A 78 2.06 -2.57 7.27
C CYS A 78 3.34 -2.97 6.53
N ALA A 79 4.19 -3.80 7.15
CA ALA A 79 5.44 -4.23 6.54
C ALA A 79 5.15 -5.12 5.31
N ALA A 80 5.61 -4.68 4.16
CA ALA A 80 5.59 -5.45 2.93
C ALA A 80 6.66 -4.93 1.96
N MET A 81 7.17 -5.81 1.12
CA MET A 81 7.98 -5.44 -0.03
C MET A 81 7.07 -5.20 -1.23
N VAL A 82 7.36 -4.15 -1.99
CA VAL A 82 6.70 -3.84 -3.27
C VAL A 82 7.77 -3.87 -4.36
N SER A 83 7.72 -4.86 -5.21
CA SER A 83 8.56 -4.97 -6.39
C SER A 83 7.83 -5.69 -7.52
N PHE A 84 8.09 -5.27 -8.75
CA PHE A 84 7.60 -5.95 -9.96
C PHE A 84 8.76 -6.56 -10.76
N HIS A 85 9.97 -6.54 -10.21
CA HIS A 85 11.13 -7.13 -10.88
C HIS A 85 11.19 -8.64 -10.59
N PRO A 86 11.31 -9.50 -11.61
CA PRO A 86 11.29 -10.97 -11.44
C PRO A 86 12.40 -11.51 -10.53
N SER A 87 13.56 -10.82 -10.44
CA SER A 87 14.64 -11.24 -9.52
C SER A 87 14.26 -11.19 -8.05
N ASP A 88 13.22 -10.41 -7.72
CA ASP A 88 12.80 -10.14 -6.34
C ASP A 88 11.72 -11.12 -5.85
N ALA A 89 11.28 -12.06 -6.71
CA ALA A 89 10.21 -13.01 -6.42
C ALA A 89 10.42 -13.77 -5.10
N ARG A 90 11.66 -14.28 -4.86
CA ARG A 90 12.00 -14.96 -3.63
C ARG A 90 11.89 -14.04 -2.42
N GLN A 91 12.44 -12.83 -2.50
CA GLN A 91 12.41 -11.86 -1.39
C GLN A 91 10.99 -11.37 -1.11
N LEU A 92 10.16 -11.20 -2.17
CA LEU A 92 8.72 -10.93 -2.03
C LEU A 92 8.01 -12.03 -1.24
N HIS A 93 8.29 -13.30 -1.55
CA HIS A 93 7.71 -14.42 -0.82
C HIS A 93 8.19 -14.45 0.63
N GLU A 94 9.49 -14.36 0.87
CA GLU A 94 10.08 -14.36 2.21
C GLU A 94 9.53 -13.21 3.08
N THR A 95 9.47 -11.99 2.53
CA THR A 95 9.02 -10.83 3.29
C THR A 95 7.49 -10.81 3.45
N ASN A 96 6.74 -10.97 2.34
CA ASN A 96 5.30 -10.74 2.37
C ASN A 96 4.53 -11.96 2.88
N VAL A 97 4.93 -13.19 2.49
CA VAL A 97 4.20 -14.41 2.87
C VAL A 97 4.70 -14.91 4.22
N ILE A 98 5.99 -15.30 4.29
CA ILE A 98 6.55 -15.87 5.52
C ILE A 98 6.56 -14.84 6.66
N GLY A 99 6.90 -13.57 6.35
CA GLY A 99 6.85 -12.50 7.34
C GLY A 99 5.44 -12.28 7.90
N THR A 100 4.40 -12.35 7.05
CA THR A 100 2.99 -12.23 7.51
C THR A 100 2.55 -13.47 8.29
N ASP A 101 2.93 -14.67 7.87
CA ASP A 101 2.70 -15.92 8.62
C ASP A 101 3.28 -15.83 10.03
N ASN A 102 4.52 -15.38 10.18
CA ASN A 102 5.14 -15.16 11.49
C ASN A 102 4.36 -14.15 12.35
N VAL A 103 3.89 -13.04 11.77
CA VAL A 103 3.07 -12.05 12.48
C VAL A 103 1.75 -12.66 12.94
N VAL A 104 1.07 -13.41 12.09
CA VAL A 104 -0.18 -14.11 12.43
C VAL A 104 0.04 -15.09 13.58
N ASN A 105 1.07 -15.93 13.49
CA ASN A 105 1.39 -16.92 14.53
C ASN A 105 1.75 -16.25 15.86
N ALA A 106 2.51 -15.15 15.82
CA ALA A 106 2.86 -14.40 17.03
C ALA A 106 1.63 -13.73 17.66
N CYS A 107 0.72 -13.16 16.85
CA CYS A 107 -0.54 -12.58 17.34
C CYS A 107 -1.47 -13.64 17.94
N LEU A 108 -1.57 -14.81 17.32
CA LEU A 108 -2.34 -15.96 17.88
C LEU A 108 -1.79 -16.38 19.24
N LYS A 109 -0.46 -16.57 19.33
CA LYS A 109 0.21 -17.01 20.56
C LYS A 109 0.01 -16.04 21.72
N GLU A 110 0.12 -14.74 21.46
CA GLU A 110 0.04 -13.68 22.48
C GLU A 110 -1.39 -13.15 22.65
N ASN A 111 -2.38 -13.68 21.90
CA ASN A 111 -3.78 -13.21 21.87
C ASN A 111 -3.87 -11.69 21.60
N VAL A 112 -3.18 -11.21 20.58
CA VAL A 112 -3.07 -9.79 20.19
C VAL A 112 -3.85 -9.55 18.91
N LYS A 113 -4.71 -8.53 18.87
CA LYS A 113 -5.49 -8.14 17.71
C LYS A 113 -4.60 -7.73 16.52
N LEU A 114 -4.94 -8.17 15.31
CA LEU A 114 -4.22 -7.86 14.08
C LEU A 114 -5.02 -6.93 13.16
N VAL A 115 -4.40 -5.83 12.73
CA VAL A 115 -4.87 -5.02 11.59
C VAL A 115 -3.89 -5.23 10.44
N TYR A 116 -4.35 -5.85 9.36
CA TYR A 116 -3.51 -6.19 8.22
C TYR A 116 -3.75 -5.23 7.05
N ILE A 117 -2.68 -4.59 6.59
CA ILE A 117 -2.71 -3.74 5.40
C ILE A 117 -2.42 -4.61 4.17
N SER A 118 -3.47 -5.02 3.51
CA SER A 118 -3.42 -5.77 2.26
C SER A 118 -3.29 -4.83 1.04
N SER A 119 -3.96 -5.12 -0.05
CA SER A 119 -3.93 -4.33 -1.30
C SER A 119 -5.11 -4.70 -2.19
N THR A 120 -5.55 -3.79 -3.07
CA THR A 120 -6.44 -4.15 -4.19
C THR A 120 -5.85 -5.22 -5.11
N ALA A 121 -4.55 -5.49 -5.05
CA ALA A 121 -3.91 -6.59 -5.79
C ALA A 121 -4.46 -7.97 -5.42
N THR A 122 -5.04 -8.14 -4.22
CA THR A 122 -5.64 -9.41 -3.75
C THR A 122 -7.12 -9.55 -4.10
N ILE A 123 -7.71 -8.53 -4.70
CA ILE A 123 -9.11 -8.55 -5.14
C ILE A 123 -9.23 -9.35 -6.43
N GLY A 124 -10.27 -10.16 -6.50
CA GLY A 124 -10.51 -11.04 -7.65
C GLY A 124 -10.66 -10.33 -8.98
N ASP A 125 -10.58 -11.11 -10.06
CA ASP A 125 -10.49 -10.59 -11.43
C ASP A 125 -11.82 -10.27 -12.07
N VAL A 126 -12.88 -10.90 -11.58
CA VAL A 126 -14.21 -10.79 -12.18
C VAL A 126 -14.95 -9.64 -11.54
N PRO A 127 -15.24 -8.55 -12.29
CA PRO A 127 -16.08 -7.48 -11.79
C PRO A 127 -17.50 -7.97 -11.51
N ILE A 128 -18.11 -7.42 -10.46
CA ILE A 128 -19.53 -7.58 -10.15
C ILE A 128 -20.20 -6.25 -10.51
N ASN A 129 -21.19 -6.27 -11.39
CA ASN A 129 -21.85 -5.08 -11.92
C ASN A 129 -20.90 -4.01 -12.50
N GLY A 130 -19.79 -4.47 -13.13
CA GLY A 130 -18.80 -3.58 -13.76
C GLY A 130 -17.68 -3.09 -12.85
N GLU A 131 -17.75 -3.34 -11.55
CA GLU A 131 -16.77 -2.94 -10.55
C GLU A 131 -16.19 -4.16 -9.82
N ARG A 132 -14.98 -4.05 -9.32
CA ARG A 132 -14.40 -5.05 -8.42
C ARG A 132 -14.77 -4.71 -6.99
N THR A 133 -15.32 -5.69 -6.30
CA THR A 133 -15.73 -5.61 -4.90
C THR A 133 -14.91 -6.58 -4.06
N GLU A 134 -15.07 -6.55 -2.75
CA GLU A 134 -14.46 -7.52 -1.82
C GLU A 134 -14.82 -8.96 -2.17
N GLU A 135 -16.00 -9.16 -2.77
CA GLU A 135 -16.58 -10.46 -3.16
C GLU A 135 -16.16 -10.93 -4.55
N SER A 136 -15.42 -10.11 -5.30
CA SER A 136 -14.96 -10.45 -6.65
C SER A 136 -14.14 -11.75 -6.64
N PRO A 137 -14.51 -12.80 -7.44
CA PRO A 137 -13.85 -14.08 -7.38
C PRO A 137 -12.42 -14.03 -7.91
N TRP A 138 -11.51 -14.70 -7.21
CA TRP A 138 -10.16 -14.98 -7.70
C TRP A 138 -10.20 -16.23 -8.58
N VAL A 139 -9.92 -16.09 -9.87
CA VAL A 139 -10.07 -17.19 -10.84
C VAL A 139 -8.80 -18.02 -10.95
N SER A 140 -7.63 -17.38 -11.05
CA SER A 140 -6.38 -18.08 -11.32
C SER A 140 -5.16 -17.21 -10.99
N ASP A 141 -4.07 -17.86 -10.63
CA ASP A 141 -2.75 -17.25 -10.45
C ASP A 141 -2.04 -16.97 -11.78
N LYS A 142 -2.51 -17.58 -12.86
CA LYS A 142 -1.88 -17.46 -14.18
C LYS A 142 -1.85 -16.01 -14.67
N GLY A 143 -0.66 -15.51 -14.98
CA GLY A 143 -0.45 -14.15 -15.51
C GLY A 143 -0.51 -13.05 -14.44
N LYS A 144 -0.50 -13.41 -13.17
CA LYS A 144 -0.32 -12.47 -12.05
C LYS A 144 1.16 -12.16 -11.84
N SER A 145 1.45 -10.98 -11.31
CA SER A 145 2.82 -10.63 -10.89
C SER A 145 3.19 -11.32 -9.57
N ASP A 146 4.49 -11.52 -9.35
CA ASP A 146 5.01 -12.06 -8.08
C ASP A 146 4.57 -11.22 -6.88
N TYR A 147 4.49 -9.89 -7.02
CA TYR A 147 3.92 -9.01 -6.00
C TYR A 147 2.46 -9.34 -5.71
N THR A 148 1.63 -9.47 -6.76
CA THR A 148 0.21 -9.82 -6.60
C THR A 148 0.04 -11.16 -5.88
N LEU A 149 0.82 -12.17 -6.28
CA LEU A 149 0.79 -13.49 -5.66
C LEU A 149 1.28 -13.45 -4.20
N SER A 150 2.37 -12.72 -3.93
CA SER A 150 2.88 -12.59 -2.57
C SER A 150 1.87 -11.92 -1.63
N LYS A 151 1.16 -10.88 -2.08
CA LYS A 151 0.10 -10.26 -1.29
C LYS A 151 -1.11 -11.18 -1.11
N ARG A 152 -1.47 -11.94 -2.15
CA ARG A 152 -2.56 -12.91 -2.09
C ARG A 152 -2.27 -14.02 -1.08
N TYR A 153 -1.09 -14.64 -1.14
CA TYR A 153 -0.72 -15.71 -0.23
C TYR A 153 -0.56 -15.21 1.21
N ALA A 154 0.00 -14.01 1.40
CA ALA A 154 0.03 -13.36 2.71
C ALA A 154 -1.37 -13.13 3.29
N GLU A 155 -2.33 -12.68 2.46
CA GLU A 155 -3.73 -12.51 2.89
C GLU A 155 -4.40 -13.86 3.24
N LEU A 156 -4.02 -14.95 2.57
CA LEU A 156 -4.50 -16.30 2.92
C LEU A 156 -4.00 -16.74 4.30
N GLU A 157 -2.75 -16.42 4.69
CA GLU A 157 -2.25 -16.66 6.04
C GLU A 157 -3.04 -15.86 7.09
N VAL A 158 -3.42 -14.63 6.76
CA VAL A 158 -4.29 -13.83 7.65
C VAL A 158 -5.67 -14.47 7.79
N PHE A 159 -6.26 -14.98 6.70
CA PHE A 159 -7.52 -15.74 6.77
C PHE A 159 -7.39 -17.04 7.56
N ARG A 160 -6.25 -17.73 7.45
CA ARG A 160 -5.95 -18.90 8.31
C ARG A 160 -6.01 -18.49 9.79
N GLY A 161 -5.30 -17.42 10.16
CA GLY A 161 -5.32 -16.89 11.52
C GLY A 161 -6.72 -16.56 12.03
N MET A 162 -7.58 -15.97 11.17
CA MET A 162 -9.00 -15.72 11.51
C MET A 162 -9.75 -17.01 11.79
N GLN A 163 -9.54 -18.08 11.02
CA GLN A 163 -10.19 -19.38 11.25
C GLN A 163 -9.67 -20.05 12.54
N GLU A 164 -8.45 -19.74 12.94
CA GLU A 164 -7.85 -20.20 14.20
C GLU A 164 -8.23 -19.32 15.41
N GLY A 165 -9.09 -18.30 15.22
CA GLY A 165 -9.67 -17.47 16.28
C GLY A 165 -8.98 -16.11 16.48
N LEU A 166 -8.05 -15.70 15.60
CA LEU A 166 -7.45 -14.38 15.68
C LEU A 166 -8.46 -13.27 15.35
N ASP A 167 -8.55 -12.24 16.18
CA ASP A 167 -9.30 -11.01 15.86
C ASP A 167 -8.54 -10.18 14.82
N VAL A 168 -9.07 -10.12 13.60
CA VAL A 168 -8.40 -9.51 12.45
C VAL A 168 -9.29 -8.49 11.74
N THR A 169 -8.70 -7.34 11.43
CA THR A 169 -9.24 -6.37 10.46
C THR A 169 -8.35 -6.34 9.22
N ILE A 170 -8.92 -6.55 8.03
CA ILE A 170 -8.19 -6.50 6.75
C ILE A 170 -8.64 -5.28 5.96
N VAL A 171 -7.69 -4.43 5.55
CA VAL A 171 -7.97 -3.31 4.64
C VAL A 171 -7.19 -3.47 3.34
N ASN A 172 -7.85 -3.20 2.21
CA ASN A 172 -7.33 -3.40 0.86
C ASN A 172 -7.30 -2.06 0.11
N PRO A 173 -6.29 -1.21 0.37
CA PRO A 173 -6.20 0.09 -0.27
C PRO A 173 -5.86 -0.02 -1.76
N GLY A 174 -6.35 0.95 -2.55
CA GLY A 174 -5.93 1.21 -3.92
C GLY A 174 -4.52 1.78 -4.00
N VAL A 175 -4.23 2.56 -5.03
CA VAL A 175 -2.98 3.33 -5.12
C VAL A 175 -2.99 4.43 -4.07
N ILE A 176 -2.10 4.31 -3.09
CA ILE A 176 -2.07 5.19 -1.94
C ILE A 176 -1.32 6.48 -2.29
N LEU A 177 -1.97 7.62 -2.11
CA LEU A 177 -1.40 8.95 -2.28
C LEU A 177 -1.06 9.55 -0.93
N GLY A 178 0.18 9.94 -0.74
CA GLY A 178 0.67 10.52 0.51
C GLY A 178 2.18 10.66 0.55
N PRO A 179 2.71 11.46 1.49
CA PRO A 179 4.15 11.54 1.73
C PRO A 179 4.72 10.21 2.22
N GLY A 180 5.94 9.92 1.81
CA GLY A 180 6.62 8.67 2.12
C GLY A 180 8.11 8.75 1.78
N ASN A 181 8.77 7.63 1.59
CA ASN A 181 10.15 7.60 1.08
C ASN A 181 10.13 7.96 -0.41
N TRP A 182 10.57 9.18 -0.71
CA TRP A 182 10.49 9.75 -2.05
C TRP A 182 11.26 8.94 -3.09
N GLY A 183 10.62 8.68 -4.23
CA GLY A 183 11.19 7.88 -5.32
C GLY A 183 11.01 6.37 -5.14
N THR A 184 10.22 5.93 -4.17
CA THR A 184 9.87 4.53 -3.98
C THR A 184 8.35 4.36 -4.00
N SER A 185 7.86 3.16 -4.34
CA SER A 185 6.42 2.83 -4.32
C SER A 185 5.56 3.89 -5.04
N SER A 186 4.40 4.26 -4.50
CA SER A 186 3.48 5.23 -5.10
C SER A 186 4.00 6.68 -5.09
N THR A 187 5.00 7.03 -4.27
CA THR A 187 5.62 8.37 -4.35
C THR A 187 6.32 8.61 -5.70
N THR A 188 6.71 7.54 -6.42
CA THR A 188 7.25 7.63 -7.78
C THR A 188 6.22 8.20 -8.77
N ILE A 189 4.95 7.82 -8.62
CA ILE A 189 3.85 8.33 -9.45
C ILE A 189 3.64 9.82 -9.17
N PHE A 190 3.67 10.22 -7.89
CA PHE A 190 3.58 11.63 -7.50
C PHE A 190 4.71 12.48 -8.11
N LEU A 191 5.96 12.04 -7.97
CA LEU A 191 7.11 12.75 -8.55
C LEU A 191 7.05 12.83 -10.08
N SER A 192 6.54 11.78 -10.74
CA SER A 192 6.31 11.79 -12.19
C SER A 192 5.23 12.80 -12.58
N GLY A 193 4.15 12.90 -11.80
CA GLY A 193 3.10 13.88 -11.99
C GLY A 193 3.60 15.32 -11.85
N LEU A 194 4.44 15.62 -10.84
CA LEU A 194 5.05 16.95 -10.68
C LEU A 194 5.94 17.34 -11.87
N LYS A 195 6.70 16.39 -12.44
CA LYS A 195 7.50 16.63 -13.66
C LYS A 195 6.61 16.85 -14.88
N GLY A 196 5.39 16.32 -14.84
CA GLY A 196 4.45 16.33 -15.94
C GLY A 196 4.77 15.28 -17.01
N LEU A 197 3.74 14.74 -17.62
CA LEU A 197 3.81 13.71 -18.65
C LEU A 197 3.06 14.18 -19.89
N THR A 198 3.71 14.17 -21.07
CA THR A 198 3.03 14.38 -22.35
C THR A 198 2.25 13.15 -22.77
N PHE A 199 2.84 11.98 -22.53
CA PHE A 199 2.31 10.70 -22.95
C PHE A 199 1.65 9.98 -21.78
N TYR A 200 0.49 9.39 -21.99
CA TYR A 200 -0.22 8.65 -20.95
C TYR A 200 -0.75 7.30 -21.43
N PRO A 201 -0.78 6.28 -20.57
CA PRO A 201 -1.39 4.99 -20.87
C PRO A 201 -2.92 5.07 -20.69
N SER A 202 -3.66 4.17 -21.39
CA SER A 202 -5.13 4.19 -21.40
C SER A 202 -5.80 3.45 -20.23
N GLY A 203 -5.05 3.00 -19.22
CA GLY A 203 -5.60 2.30 -18.08
C GLY A 203 -6.22 3.22 -17.03
N SER A 204 -6.79 2.59 -16.00
CA SER A 204 -7.36 3.24 -14.81
C SER A 204 -6.99 2.48 -13.53
N ASN A 205 -7.12 3.15 -12.39
CA ASN A 205 -6.95 2.53 -11.09
C ASN A 205 -7.78 3.26 -10.03
N GLY A 206 -7.97 2.62 -8.86
CA GLY A 206 -8.51 3.26 -7.67
C GLY A 206 -7.38 3.94 -6.88
N PHE A 207 -7.62 5.16 -6.47
CA PHE A 207 -6.69 5.98 -5.67
C PHE A 207 -7.30 6.28 -4.30
N VAL A 208 -6.45 6.39 -3.28
CA VAL A 208 -6.89 6.71 -1.92
C VAL A 208 -5.83 7.55 -1.19
N ASP A 209 -6.28 8.46 -0.34
CA ASP A 209 -5.40 9.25 0.54
C ASP A 209 -4.81 8.37 1.66
N ALA A 210 -3.55 8.53 1.95
CA ALA A 210 -2.87 7.79 3.02
C ALA A 210 -3.49 8.05 4.41
N ARG A 211 -4.04 9.25 4.62
CA ARG A 211 -4.76 9.62 5.85
C ARG A 211 -6.05 8.81 6.00
N ASP A 212 -6.81 8.64 4.91
CA ASP A 212 -8.03 7.80 4.92
C ASP A 212 -7.71 6.35 5.23
N VAL A 213 -6.60 5.83 4.67
CA VAL A 213 -6.17 4.46 4.96
C VAL A 213 -5.84 4.29 6.44
N ALA A 214 -5.11 5.24 7.04
CA ALA A 214 -4.75 5.18 8.46
C ALA A 214 -5.99 5.33 9.37
N GLU A 215 -6.83 6.33 9.12
CA GLU A 215 -8.06 6.58 9.89
C GLU A 215 -9.02 5.39 9.82
N LEU A 216 -9.25 4.82 8.63
CA LEU A 216 -10.12 3.66 8.46
C LEU A 216 -9.54 2.39 9.09
N ALA A 217 -8.24 2.14 8.94
CA ALA A 217 -7.59 1.00 9.60
C ALA A 217 -7.78 1.06 11.12
N ILE A 218 -7.66 2.26 11.71
CA ILE A 218 -7.86 2.48 13.16
C ILE A 218 -9.35 2.38 13.53
N SER A 219 -10.23 3.03 12.78
CA SER A 219 -11.66 3.06 13.14
C SER A 219 -12.32 1.69 12.98
N LEU A 220 -12.00 0.96 11.91
CA LEU A 220 -12.50 -0.39 11.67
C LEU A 220 -12.02 -1.36 12.76
N SER A 221 -10.78 -1.22 13.20
CA SER A 221 -10.24 -2.08 14.27
C SER A 221 -10.92 -1.91 15.63
N LYS A 222 -11.60 -0.80 15.85
CA LYS A 222 -12.35 -0.51 17.09
C LYS A 222 -13.80 -1.00 17.05
N LYS A 223 -14.30 -1.40 15.86
CA LYS A 223 -15.67 -1.90 15.70
C LYS A 223 -15.72 -3.40 15.96
N GLU A 224 -16.76 -3.84 16.63
CA GLU A 224 -17.07 -5.27 16.81
C GLU A 224 -17.62 -5.85 15.49
N ASN A 225 -17.36 -7.13 15.24
CA ASN A 225 -17.87 -7.89 14.11
C ASN A 225 -17.49 -7.35 12.71
N VAL A 226 -16.39 -6.61 12.60
CA VAL A 226 -15.84 -6.17 11.31
C VAL A 226 -14.96 -7.28 10.74
N GLN A 227 -15.57 -8.20 9.99
CA GLN A 227 -14.86 -9.31 9.36
C GLN A 227 -14.66 -9.12 7.86
N GLY A 228 -13.67 -9.85 7.32
CA GLY A 228 -13.37 -9.88 5.89
C GLY A 228 -12.60 -8.69 5.38
N LYS A 229 -12.64 -8.52 4.07
CA LYS A 229 -11.93 -7.46 3.34
C LYS A 229 -12.69 -6.14 3.37
N HIS A 230 -11.93 -5.05 3.30
CA HIS A 230 -12.47 -3.69 3.20
C HIS A 230 -11.69 -2.93 2.14
N LEU A 231 -12.33 -2.68 0.99
CA LEU A 231 -11.75 -1.87 -0.08
C LEU A 231 -11.72 -0.40 0.31
N LEU A 232 -10.53 0.19 0.26
CA LEU A 232 -10.34 1.60 0.54
C LEU A 232 -9.99 2.33 -0.76
N ILE A 233 -11.02 2.93 -1.38
CA ILE A 233 -10.94 3.63 -2.66
C ILE A 233 -11.60 4.99 -2.51
N GLY A 234 -10.82 6.06 -2.67
CA GLY A 234 -11.38 7.42 -2.71
C GLY A 234 -11.99 7.73 -4.08
N GLU A 235 -11.19 7.62 -5.14
CA GLU A 235 -11.65 7.86 -6.51
C GLU A 235 -11.08 6.82 -7.48
N ASN A 236 -11.89 6.39 -8.45
CA ASN A 236 -11.44 5.64 -9.63
C ASN A 236 -11.12 6.62 -10.76
N LEU A 237 -9.87 6.68 -11.20
CA LEU A 237 -9.43 7.60 -12.25
C LEU A 237 -8.68 6.88 -13.36
N THR A 238 -8.85 7.37 -14.61
CA THR A 238 -7.90 7.03 -15.68
C THR A 238 -6.55 7.69 -15.39
N PHE A 239 -5.46 7.13 -15.91
CA PHE A 239 -4.15 7.79 -15.78
C PHE A 239 -4.11 9.16 -16.45
N LYS A 240 -4.92 9.36 -17.53
CA LYS A 240 -5.09 10.70 -18.14
C LYS A 240 -5.65 11.68 -17.13
N ASP A 241 -6.79 11.36 -16.50
CA ASP A 241 -7.45 12.26 -15.56
C ASP A 241 -6.58 12.50 -14.34
N PHE A 242 -5.95 11.46 -13.80
CA PHE A 242 -5.02 11.57 -12.69
C PHE A 242 -3.86 12.55 -12.98
N PHE A 243 -3.16 12.42 -14.11
CA PHE A 243 -2.08 13.34 -14.45
C PHE A 243 -2.59 14.73 -14.90
N THR A 244 -3.83 14.85 -15.36
CA THR A 244 -4.45 16.15 -15.62
C THR A 244 -4.63 16.94 -14.31
N ARG A 245 -4.94 16.29 -13.17
CA ARG A 245 -5.00 16.94 -11.85
C ARG A 245 -3.67 17.61 -11.48
N PHE A 246 -2.52 17.00 -11.81
CA PHE A 246 -1.21 17.63 -11.58
C PHE A 246 -1.02 18.88 -12.42
N HIS A 247 -1.48 18.88 -13.66
CA HIS A 247 -1.46 20.09 -14.49
C HIS A 247 -2.31 21.20 -13.86
N GLU A 248 -3.51 20.89 -13.44
CA GLU A 248 -4.46 21.84 -12.85
C GLU A 248 -3.98 22.39 -11.50
N LEU A 249 -3.40 21.55 -10.64
CA LEU A 249 -2.98 21.95 -9.29
C LEU A 249 -1.60 22.59 -9.24
N PHE A 250 -0.67 22.16 -10.10
CA PHE A 250 0.76 22.51 -9.99
C PHE A 250 1.35 23.09 -11.25
N GLY A 251 0.57 23.27 -12.32
CA GLY A 251 1.06 23.79 -13.60
C GLY A 251 2.03 22.86 -14.32
N SER A 252 2.05 21.56 -13.98
CA SER A 252 2.91 20.58 -14.63
C SER A 252 2.49 20.35 -16.09
N LYS A 253 3.34 19.66 -16.89
CA LYS A 253 3.04 19.40 -18.30
C LYS A 253 1.75 18.58 -18.45
N LYS A 254 0.81 19.07 -19.30
CA LYS A 254 -0.49 18.42 -19.52
C LYS A 254 -0.34 17.11 -20.29
N PRO A 255 -0.99 16.00 -19.86
CA PRO A 255 -1.04 14.76 -20.64
C PRO A 255 -1.90 14.97 -21.88
N SER A 256 -1.29 14.90 -23.07
CA SER A 256 -1.96 15.25 -24.35
C SER A 256 -1.98 14.10 -25.36
N VAL A 257 -1.06 13.13 -25.26
CA VAL A 257 -0.92 12.07 -26.24
C VAL A 257 -1.15 10.71 -25.59
N ALA A 258 -2.20 10.01 -26.02
CA ALA A 258 -2.42 8.63 -25.61
C ALA A 258 -1.39 7.70 -26.29
N ILE A 259 -0.71 6.86 -25.51
CA ILE A 259 0.17 5.85 -26.07
C ILE A 259 -0.70 4.65 -26.47
N PRO A 260 -0.70 4.23 -27.76
CA PRO A 260 -1.46 3.06 -28.19
C PRO A 260 -0.93 1.79 -27.50
N LYS A 261 -1.86 0.89 -27.13
CA LYS A 261 -1.51 -0.36 -26.42
C LYS A 261 -0.66 -1.31 -27.28
N ALA A 262 -0.96 -1.44 -28.58
CA ALA A 262 -0.33 -2.43 -29.46
C ALA A 262 1.21 -2.33 -29.52
N PRO A 263 1.83 -1.17 -29.84
CA PRO A 263 3.29 -1.06 -29.87
C PRO A 263 3.92 -1.30 -28.49
N VAL A 264 3.25 -0.89 -27.40
CA VAL A 264 3.76 -1.13 -26.04
C VAL A 264 3.75 -2.62 -25.69
N MET A 265 2.76 -3.37 -26.13
CA MET A 265 2.73 -4.83 -25.90
C MET A 265 3.88 -5.56 -26.62
N SER A 266 4.33 -5.08 -27.77
CA SER A 266 5.54 -5.61 -28.43
C SER A 266 6.79 -5.37 -27.59
N ILE A 267 6.94 -4.17 -27.03
CA ILE A 267 8.02 -3.84 -26.10
C ILE A 267 7.93 -4.69 -24.81
N VAL A 268 6.73 -4.86 -24.27
CA VAL A 268 6.48 -5.72 -23.09
C VAL A 268 6.95 -7.15 -23.33
N ASN A 269 6.65 -7.72 -24.51
CA ASN A 269 7.07 -9.08 -24.85
C ASN A 269 8.61 -9.19 -24.93
N ALA A 270 9.27 -8.22 -25.58
CA ALA A 270 10.73 -8.18 -25.62
C ALA A 270 11.35 -8.02 -24.21
N LEU A 271 10.83 -7.10 -23.41
CA LEU A 271 11.29 -6.90 -22.02
C LEU A 271 11.10 -8.15 -21.17
N SER A 272 9.97 -8.85 -21.30
CA SER A 272 9.72 -10.06 -20.52
C SER A 272 10.70 -11.19 -20.83
N ILE A 273 11.21 -11.26 -22.08
CA ILE A 273 12.27 -12.19 -22.47
C ILE A 273 13.60 -11.79 -21.82
N LEU A 274 13.96 -10.50 -21.90
CA LEU A 274 15.20 -9.98 -21.28
C LEU A 274 15.19 -10.13 -19.75
N GLU A 275 14.04 -9.92 -19.10
CA GLU A 275 13.85 -10.13 -17.66
C GLU A 275 14.07 -11.59 -17.26
N LYS A 276 13.50 -12.55 -18.02
CA LYS A 276 13.71 -13.99 -17.81
C LYS A 276 15.18 -14.39 -17.97
N LEU A 277 15.89 -13.75 -18.88
CA LEU A 277 17.32 -13.94 -19.09
C LEU A 277 18.21 -13.16 -18.10
N ARG A 278 17.61 -12.37 -17.17
CA ARG A 278 18.29 -11.46 -16.24
C ARG A 278 19.16 -10.41 -16.94
N LEU A 279 18.82 -10.05 -18.16
CA LEU A 279 19.56 -9.09 -18.99
C LEU A 279 18.86 -7.71 -19.08
N SER A 280 17.76 -7.49 -18.35
CA SER A 280 17.03 -6.21 -18.40
C SER A 280 17.78 -5.13 -17.62
N PRO A 281 18.25 -4.05 -18.27
CA PRO A 281 18.87 -2.92 -17.59
C PRO A 281 17.85 -1.90 -17.07
N LEU A 282 16.56 -2.09 -17.36
CA LEU A 282 15.54 -1.09 -17.12
C LEU A 282 14.91 -1.24 -15.74
N LYS A 283 14.70 -0.12 -15.04
CA LYS A 283 13.92 -0.06 -13.78
C LYS A 283 12.41 -0.29 -14.02
N MET A 284 11.94 -0.11 -15.26
CA MET A 284 10.56 -0.32 -15.66
C MET A 284 10.41 -1.77 -16.13
N THR A 285 9.53 -2.53 -15.49
CA THR A 285 9.30 -3.94 -15.81
C THR A 285 8.17 -4.13 -16.82
N SER A 286 8.14 -5.29 -17.46
CA SER A 286 7.05 -5.70 -18.35
C SER A 286 5.68 -5.66 -17.64
N GLU A 287 5.64 -5.99 -16.34
CA GLU A 287 4.41 -5.96 -15.55
C GLU A 287 3.94 -4.52 -15.25
N ASN A 288 4.85 -3.58 -14.97
CA ASN A 288 4.51 -2.16 -14.82
C ASN A 288 3.84 -1.61 -16.09
N LEU A 289 4.38 -1.96 -17.26
CA LEU A 289 3.79 -1.56 -18.52
C LEU A 289 2.42 -2.21 -18.77
N LYS A 290 2.26 -3.50 -18.47
CA LYS A 290 0.95 -4.18 -18.58
C LYS A 290 -0.09 -3.57 -17.66
N SER A 291 0.26 -3.30 -16.42
CA SER A 291 -0.65 -2.73 -15.41
C SER A 291 -1.15 -1.35 -15.80
N ALA A 292 -0.30 -0.54 -16.44
CA ALA A 292 -0.66 0.79 -16.92
C ALA A 292 -1.76 0.81 -18.02
N TYR A 293 -2.04 -0.34 -18.65
CA TYR A 293 -3.11 -0.49 -19.66
C TYR A 293 -4.32 -1.29 -19.15
N ARG A 294 -4.29 -1.77 -17.91
CA ARG A 294 -5.47 -2.41 -17.31
C ARG A 294 -6.48 -1.35 -16.89
N LYS A 295 -7.75 -1.59 -17.21
CA LYS A 295 -8.85 -0.78 -16.72
C LYS A 295 -9.35 -1.41 -15.41
N MET A 296 -9.06 -0.75 -14.32
CA MET A 296 -9.43 -1.18 -12.97
C MET A 296 -10.41 -0.18 -12.41
N VAL A 297 -11.59 -0.68 -12.00
CA VAL A 297 -12.61 0.08 -11.29
C VAL A 297 -13.00 -0.73 -10.07
N TYR A 298 -13.00 -0.11 -8.90
CA TYR A 298 -13.28 -0.75 -7.63
C TYR A 298 -14.45 -0.06 -6.94
N SER A 299 -15.29 -0.84 -6.29
CA SER A 299 -16.34 -0.30 -5.42
C SER A 299 -15.75 0.17 -4.09
N ASN A 300 -16.28 1.27 -3.55
CA ASN A 300 -16.03 1.71 -2.19
C ASN A 300 -17.32 1.67 -1.35
N GLN A 301 -18.36 1.02 -1.87
CA GLN A 301 -19.71 1.07 -1.32
C GLN A 301 -19.76 0.64 0.14
N LYS A 302 -19.01 -0.40 0.52
CA LYS A 302 -18.95 -0.89 1.90
C LYS A 302 -18.49 0.19 2.90
N MET A 303 -17.60 1.11 2.50
CA MET A 303 -17.16 2.21 3.35
C MET A 303 -18.16 3.37 3.35
N VAL A 304 -18.78 3.63 2.20
CA VAL A 304 -19.87 4.62 2.10
C VAL A 304 -21.05 4.21 2.96
N ASP A 305 -21.44 2.94 2.97
CA ASP A 305 -22.56 2.40 3.76
C ASP A 305 -22.37 2.56 5.27
N ILE A 306 -21.12 2.58 5.74
CA ILE A 306 -20.80 2.86 7.15
C ILE A 306 -20.66 4.37 7.44
N GLY A 307 -20.95 5.23 6.46
CA GLY A 307 -20.95 6.68 6.59
C GLY A 307 -19.57 7.34 6.41
N TYR A 308 -18.57 6.65 5.84
CA TYR A 308 -17.26 7.25 5.61
C TYR A 308 -17.23 8.06 4.31
N SER A 309 -16.69 9.27 4.39
CA SER A 309 -16.45 10.14 3.23
C SER A 309 -14.95 10.24 2.97
N PHE A 310 -14.52 9.71 1.84
CA PHE A 310 -13.11 9.76 1.44
C PHE A 310 -12.70 11.18 1.00
N ARG A 311 -11.45 11.51 1.27
CA ARG A 311 -10.79 12.68 0.69
C ARG A 311 -10.63 12.51 -0.81
N THR A 312 -10.74 13.61 -1.53
CA THR A 312 -10.52 13.65 -2.98
C THR A 312 -9.04 13.43 -3.33
N VAL A 313 -8.79 12.99 -4.56
CA VAL A 313 -7.40 12.89 -5.08
C VAL A 313 -6.72 14.26 -5.06
N ASN A 314 -7.44 15.36 -5.29
CA ASN A 314 -6.87 16.70 -5.21
C ASN A 314 -6.35 17.03 -3.80
N GLU A 315 -7.13 16.73 -2.77
CA GLU A 315 -6.72 16.92 -1.36
C GLU A 315 -5.50 16.07 -1.01
N ALA A 316 -5.47 14.80 -1.49
CA ALA A 316 -4.33 13.91 -1.30
C ALA A 316 -3.06 14.45 -1.98
N LEU A 317 -3.17 14.99 -3.20
CA LEU A 317 -2.05 15.56 -3.95
C LEU A 317 -1.54 16.86 -3.31
N LEU A 318 -2.44 17.74 -2.86
CA LEU A 318 -2.07 18.98 -2.16
C LEU A 318 -1.33 18.68 -0.86
N TYR A 319 -1.87 17.80 -0.02
CA TYR A 319 -1.23 17.35 1.21
C TYR A 319 0.16 16.74 0.95
N THR A 320 0.25 15.86 -0.03
CA THR A 320 1.53 15.23 -0.40
C THR A 320 2.56 16.28 -0.82
N ASN A 321 2.14 17.30 -1.57
CA ASN A 321 3.00 18.38 -2.03
C ASN A 321 3.45 19.32 -0.89
N GLU A 322 2.58 19.59 0.08
CA GLU A 322 2.93 20.39 1.26
C GLU A 322 4.07 19.73 2.04
N VAL A 323 3.94 18.43 2.35
CA VAL A 323 4.99 17.69 3.05
C VAL A 323 6.26 17.55 2.18
N TYR A 324 6.11 17.37 0.87
CA TYR A 324 7.25 17.30 -0.06
C TYR A 324 8.08 18.59 -0.06
N LYS A 325 7.43 19.76 -0.01
CA LYS A 325 8.11 21.07 0.04
C LYS A 325 8.94 21.26 1.31
N LEU A 326 8.52 20.71 2.45
CA LEU A 326 9.28 20.78 3.70
C LEU A 326 10.66 20.11 3.61
N ARG A 327 10.86 19.19 2.67
CA ARG A 327 12.15 18.56 2.39
C ARG A 327 13.19 19.55 1.87
N ASN A 328 12.76 20.56 1.09
CA ASN A 328 13.66 21.51 0.43
C ASN A 328 14.02 22.70 1.33
N ASN A 329 13.36 22.80 2.50
CA ASN A 329 13.57 23.86 3.49
C ASN A 329 14.33 23.35 4.72
N ALA A 330 14.92 22.18 4.64
CA ALA A 330 15.79 21.55 5.62
C ALA A 330 17.16 21.27 4.95
#